data_e5ce26f359a9f1145bb53eec6641372d
#
_entry.id   e5ce26f359a9f1145bb53eec6641372d
#
_cell.length_a   1.000
_cell.length_b   1.000
_cell.length_c   1.000
_cell.angle_alpha   90.00
_cell.angle_beta   90.00
_cell.angle_gamma   90.00
#
_symmetry.space_group_name_H-M   'P 1'
#
loop_
_entity.id
_entity.type
_entity.pdbx_description
1 polymer ?
#
loop_
_entity_poly.entity_id
_entity_poly.type
_entity_poly.pdbx_seq_one_letter_code
_entity_poly.pdbx_strand_id
1 'polypeptide(L)'
;MKILLLILIAYLLGSIQTGLWIGKVFFHTNLREHGSGNTGTTNTFRVLGKTAGTVTFLVDMFKGTLAVLLPIWLGVTEVSPLIIGFFAIIGHVFPIFAGFKGGKAVATSAGVLLGFAPLYCVFLLLVFALTLYLTSMISFSSVTAAIVGLITLAVFPAIHFLLDGYDLIFTGVLTIMALLIIFRHTENMGRIRRHQENLVPFGLNLTKQNPKK
;
A
#
# COMPACT_ATOMS: atom_id res chain seq x y z
N MET A 1 -2.56 -12.07 -26.15
CA MET A 1 -1.69 -13.00 -25.38
C MET A 1 -0.72 -12.24 -24.47
N LYS A 2 0.03 -11.24 -24.95
CA LYS A 2 1.00 -10.46 -24.13
C LYS A 2 0.37 -9.80 -22.88
N ILE A 3 -0.81 -9.15 -23.01
CA ILE A 3 -1.51 -8.48 -21.89
C ILE A 3 -1.88 -9.47 -20.78
N LEU A 4 -2.43 -10.63 -21.13
CA LEU A 4 -2.77 -11.65 -20.14
C LEU A 4 -1.55 -12.17 -19.37
N LEU A 5 -0.42 -12.31 -20.07
CA LEU A 5 0.85 -12.69 -19.45
C LEU A 5 1.34 -11.62 -18.48
N LEU A 6 1.25 -10.33 -18.85
CA LEU A 6 1.63 -9.21 -17.98
C LEU A 6 0.73 -9.14 -16.72
N ILE A 7 -0.58 -9.33 -16.88
CA ILE A 7 -1.52 -9.41 -15.75
C ILE A 7 -1.13 -10.55 -14.80
N LEU A 8 -0.84 -11.72 -15.34
CA LEU A 8 -0.42 -12.88 -14.54
C LEU A 8 0.89 -12.61 -13.80
N ILE A 9 1.90 -12.05 -14.50
CA ILE A 9 3.19 -11.69 -13.88
C ILE A 9 2.98 -10.65 -12.77
N ALA A 10 2.21 -9.59 -13.02
CA ALA A 10 1.93 -8.56 -12.02
C ALA A 10 1.22 -9.15 -10.79
N TYR A 11 0.23 -10.01 -10.99
CA TYR A 11 -0.45 -10.70 -9.89
C TYR A 11 0.49 -11.61 -9.09
N LEU A 12 1.35 -12.37 -9.75
CA LEU A 12 2.31 -13.25 -9.10
C LEU A 12 3.37 -12.45 -8.32
N LEU A 13 3.90 -11.36 -8.89
CA LEU A 13 4.79 -10.43 -8.20
C LEU A 13 4.10 -9.85 -6.94
N GLY A 14 2.87 -9.38 -7.09
CA GLY A 14 2.06 -8.90 -5.97
C GLY A 14 1.87 -9.96 -4.88
N SER A 15 1.68 -11.22 -5.28
CA SER A 15 1.42 -12.35 -4.38
C SER A 15 2.61 -12.73 -3.49
N ILE A 16 3.81 -12.21 -3.75
CA ILE A 16 4.98 -12.35 -2.88
C ILE A 16 4.71 -11.57 -1.59
N GLN A 17 4.49 -12.27 -0.48
CA GLN A 17 4.30 -11.68 0.86
C GLN A 17 5.66 -11.58 1.56
N THR A 18 6.39 -10.51 1.27
CA THR A 18 7.80 -10.33 1.66
C THR A 18 8.00 -10.51 3.16
N GLY A 19 7.20 -9.86 3.99
CA GLY A 19 7.33 -9.97 5.45
C GLY A 19 7.11 -11.39 5.95
N LEU A 20 6.12 -12.11 5.40
CA LEU A 20 5.84 -13.49 5.78
C LEU A 20 7.02 -14.42 5.41
N TRP A 21 7.60 -14.21 4.22
CA TRP A 21 8.73 -15.02 3.76
C TRP A 21 10.00 -14.73 4.56
N ILE A 22 10.31 -13.45 4.79
CA ILE A 22 11.44 -13.05 5.65
C ILE A 22 11.27 -13.65 7.04
N GLY A 23 10.09 -13.54 7.63
CA GLY A 23 9.80 -14.10 8.96
C GLY A 23 10.06 -15.61 9.02
N LYS A 24 9.53 -16.36 8.05
CA LYS A 24 9.68 -17.81 8.02
C LYS A 24 11.14 -18.27 7.76
N VAL A 25 11.80 -17.64 6.79
CA VAL A 25 13.13 -18.10 6.30
C VAL A 25 14.26 -17.66 7.24
N PHE A 26 14.26 -16.41 7.69
CA PHE A 26 15.38 -15.84 8.45
C PHE A 26 15.15 -15.73 9.95
N PHE A 27 13.88 -15.73 10.39
CA PHE A 27 13.54 -15.54 11.80
C PHE A 27 12.78 -16.72 12.41
N HIS A 28 12.49 -17.77 11.61
CA HIS A 28 11.69 -18.93 12.03
C HIS A 28 10.37 -18.55 12.70
N THR A 29 9.79 -17.43 12.26
CA THR A 29 8.60 -16.80 12.88
C THR A 29 7.49 -16.64 11.87
N ASN A 30 6.27 -17.04 12.25
CA ASN A 30 5.07 -16.82 11.44
C ASN A 30 4.42 -15.50 11.85
N LEU A 31 4.53 -14.46 11.01
CA LEU A 31 3.94 -13.14 11.29
C LEU A 31 2.43 -13.14 11.54
N ARG A 32 1.72 -14.17 11.09
CA ARG A 32 0.27 -14.30 11.32
C ARG A 32 -0.09 -14.62 12.77
N GLU A 33 0.86 -15.13 13.53
CA GLU A 33 0.71 -15.54 14.95
C GLU A 33 1.24 -14.47 15.91
N HIS A 34 1.83 -13.38 15.36
CA HIS A 34 2.49 -12.36 16.17
C HIS A 34 2.04 -10.94 15.82
N GLY A 35 2.05 -10.07 16.80
CA GLY A 35 1.71 -8.65 16.66
C GLY A 35 0.26 -8.45 16.23
N SER A 36 0.04 -7.84 15.05
CA SER A 36 -1.31 -7.64 14.50
C SER A 36 -1.80 -8.80 13.64
N GLY A 37 -1.01 -9.85 13.45
CA GLY A 37 -1.31 -10.96 12.55
C GLY A 37 -1.23 -10.62 11.04
N ASN A 38 -0.92 -9.36 10.69
CA ASN A 38 -0.81 -8.94 9.30
C ASN A 38 0.57 -9.28 8.72
N THR A 39 0.63 -9.65 7.43
CA THR A 39 1.88 -10.04 6.75
C THR A 39 2.68 -8.87 6.19
N GLY A 40 2.16 -7.64 6.27
CA GLY A 40 2.75 -6.45 5.67
C GLY A 40 3.80 -5.75 6.54
N THR A 41 4.38 -4.71 5.95
CA THR A 41 5.49 -3.89 6.46
C THR A 41 5.37 -3.51 7.94
N THR A 42 4.25 -2.95 8.37
CA THR A 42 4.08 -2.44 9.76
C THR A 42 4.21 -3.55 10.80
N ASN A 43 3.64 -4.72 10.54
CA ASN A 43 3.78 -5.86 11.46
C ASN A 43 5.18 -6.44 11.42
N THR A 44 5.82 -6.44 10.25
CA THR A 44 7.23 -6.86 10.10
C THR A 44 8.15 -5.96 10.93
N PHE A 45 7.99 -4.63 10.87
CA PHE A 45 8.73 -3.72 11.75
C PHE A 45 8.55 -4.02 13.23
N ARG A 46 7.33 -4.34 13.63
CA ARG A 46 6.98 -4.59 15.04
C ARG A 46 7.55 -5.90 15.57
N VAL A 47 7.49 -6.96 14.77
CA VAL A 47 7.83 -8.32 15.22
C VAL A 47 9.28 -8.69 14.91
N LEU A 48 9.80 -8.29 13.74
CA LEU A 48 11.12 -8.70 13.25
C LEU A 48 12.14 -7.56 13.25
N GLY A 49 11.72 -6.35 13.67
CA GLY A 49 12.61 -5.20 13.80
C GLY A 49 12.81 -4.37 12.53
N LYS A 50 13.70 -3.37 12.64
CA LYS A 50 13.82 -2.30 11.64
C LYS A 50 14.30 -2.81 10.27
N THR A 51 15.33 -3.63 10.23
CA THR A 51 15.91 -4.13 8.98
C THR A 51 14.91 -4.95 8.17
N ALA A 52 14.28 -5.94 8.79
CA ALA A 52 13.28 -6.78 8.13
C ALA A 52 12.06 -5.95 7.64
N GLY A 53 11.61 -4.98 8.46
CA GLY A 53 10.53 -4.06 8.12
C GLY A 53 10.88 -3.17 6.93
N THR A 54 12.09 -2.61 6.88
CA THR A 54 12.56 -1.78 5.76
C THR A 54 12.66 -2.59 4.47
N VAL A 55 13.25 -3.78 4.51
CA VAL A 55 13.32 -4.66 3.33
C VAL A 55 11.92 -5.02 2.84
N THR A 56 11.00 -5.36 3.76
CA THR A 56 9.59 -5.64 3.42
C THR A 56 8.93 -4.44 2.74
N PHE A 57 9.13 -3.24 3.29
CA PHE A 57 8.59 -2.00 2.71
C PHE A 57 9.08 -1.78 1.28
N LEU A 58 10.40 -1.82 1.08
CA LEU A 58 11.02 -1.58 -0.22
C LEU A 58 10.58 -2.61 -1.26
N VAL A 59 10.62 -3.90 -0.93
CA VAL A 59 10.20 -4.95 -1.86
C VAL A 59 8.70 -4.84 -2.17
N ASP A 60 7.85 -4.60 -1.18
CA ASP A 60 6.40 -4.45 -1.38
C ASP A 60 6.06 -3.19 -2.20
N MET A 61 6.84 -2.11 -2.08
CA MET A 61 6.72 -0.92 -2.92
C MET A 61 7.21 -1.20 -4.34
N PHE A 62 8.44 -1.67 -4.49
CA PHE A 62 9.04 -1.84 -5.81
C PHE A 62 8.37 -2.93 -6.66
N LYS A 63 7.75 -3.97 -6.07
CA LYS A 63 6.94 -4.91 -6.88
C LYS A 63 5.76 -4.23 -7.56
N GLY A 64 5.15 -3.21 -6.92
CA GLY A 64 4.10 -2.38 -7.53
C GLY A 64 4.65 -1.49 -8.65
N THR A 65 5.79 -0.83 -8.42
CA THR A 65 6.49 -0.01 -9.43
C THR A 65 6.89 -0.86 -10.64
N LEU A 66 7.49 -2.02 -10.40
CA LEU A 66 7.90 -2.94 -11.46
C LEU A 66 6.70 -3.42 -12.31
N ALA A 67 5.57 -3.72 -11.68
CA ALA A 67 4.36 -4.14 -12.40
C ALA A 67 3.84 -3.06 -13.36
N VAL A 68 4.00 -1.77 -13.03
CA VAL A 68 3.67 -0.64 -13.92
C VAL A 68 4.72 -0.45 -15.03
N LEU A 69 6.00 -0.58 -14.69
CA LEU A 69 7.09 -0.32 -15.64
C LEU A 69 7.26 -1.45 -16.67
N LEU A 70 6.91 -2.69 -16.33
CA LEU A 70 7.05 -3.83 -17.24
C LEU A 70 6.34 -3.63 -18.61
N PRO A 71 5.05 -3.27 -18.69
CA PRO A 71 4.40 -3.03 -19.98
C PRO A 71 5.03 -1.85 -20.74
N ILE A 72 5.50 -0.81 -20.03
CA ILE A 72 6.18 0.35 -20.63
C ILE A 72 7.48 -0.10 -21.30
N TRP A 73 8.34 -0.83 -20.58
CA TRP A 73 9.62 -1.32 -21.11
C TRP A 73 9.46 -2.31 -22.26
N LEU A 74 8.35 -3.03 -22.29
CA LEU A 74 8.04 -3.98 -23.37
C LEU A 74 7.29 -3.35 -24.54
N GLY A 75 7.07 -2.02 -24.51
CA GLY A 75 6.40 -1.27 -25.57
C GLY A 75 4.93 -1.66 -25.77
N VAL A 76 4.24 -2.12 -24.72
CA VAL A 76 2.82 -2.49 -24.76
C VAL A 76 1.98 -1.24 -24.56
N THR A 77 1.26 -0.81 -25.60
CA THR A 77 0.45 0.42 -25.62
C THR A 77 -1.06 0.16 -25.63
N GLU A 78 -1.48 -1.08 -25.81
CA GLU A 78 -2.89 -1.48 -25.96
C GLU A 78 -3.66 -1.47 -24.63
N VAL A 79 -2.95 -1.31 -23.51
CA VAL A 79 -3.54 -1.25 -22.17
C VAL A 79 -2.77 -0.27 -21.30
N SER A 80 -3.48 0.48 -20.45
CA SER A 80 -2.81 1.36 -19.50
C SER A 80 -1.90 0.56 -18.55
N PRO A 81 -0.63 0.96 -18.37
CA PRO A 81 0.29 0.35 -17.41
C PRO A 81 -0.28 0.29 -15.98
N LEU A 82 -1.13 1.25 -15.64
CA LEU A 82 -1.79 1.32 -14.34
C LEU A 82 -2.74 0.12 -14.10
N ILE A 83 -3.44 -0.36 -15.14
CA ILE A 83 -4.27 -1.56 -15.05
C ILE A 83 -3.40 -2.78 -14.71
N ILE A 84 -2.25 -2.92 -15.35
CA ILE A 84 -1.31 -4.02 -15.04
C ILE A 84 -0.81 -3.90 -13.59
N GLY A 85 -0.39 -2.70 -13.17
CA GLY A 85 0.02 -2.42 -11.79
C GLY A 85 -1.05 -2.75 -10.76
N PHE A 86 -2.33 -2.52 -11.08
CA PHE A 86 -3.44 -2.86 -10.21
C PHE A 86 -3.51 -4.35 -9.87
N PHE A 87 -3.14 -5.23 -10.80
CA PHE A 87 -3.09 -6.68 -10.50
C PHE A 87 -1.98 -7.05 -9.49
N ALA A 88 -0.92 -6.27 -9.36
CA ALA A 88 0.04 -6.46 -8.27
C ALA A 88 -0.60 -6.11 -6.90
N ILE A 89 -1.49 -5.11 -6.85
CA ILE A 89 -2.25 -4.79 -5.63
C ILE A 89 -3.21 -5.93 -5.28
N ILE A 90 -3.94 -6.46 -6.26
CA ILE A 90 -4.81 -7.63 -6.07
C ILE A 90 -4.00 -8.84 -5.57
N GLY A 91 -2.83 -9.11 -6.18
CA GLY A 91 -1.92 -10.15 -5.71
C GLY A 91 -1.44 -9.95 -4.27
N HIS A 92 -1.15 -8.70 -3.87
CA HIS A 92 -0.75 -8.42 -2.49
C HIS A 92 -1.88 -8.62 -1.48
N VAL A 93 -3.12 -8.30 -1.83
CA VAL A 93 -4.29 -8.46 -0.95
C VAL A 93 -4.78 -9.90 -0.91
N PHE A 94 -4.78 -10.59 -2.06
CA PHE A 94 -5.22 -11.96 -2.24
C PHE A 94 -4.10 -12.85 -2.81
N PRO A 95 -3.01 -13.07 -2.06
CA PRO A 95 -1.82 -13.73 -2.57
C PRO A 95 -2.00 -15.24 -2.69
N ILE A 96 -1.81 -15.80 -3.89
CA ILE A 96 -1.89 -17.24 -4.11
C ILE A 96 -0.85 -18.00 -3.27
N PHE A 97 0.35 -17.45 -3.12
CA PHE A 97 1.45 -18.08 -2.34
C PHE A 97 1.25 -18.03 -0.82
N ALA A 98 0.18 -17.37 -0.34
CA ALA A 98 -0.10 -17.25 1.09
C ALA A 98 -1.57 -17.55 1.43
N GLY A 99 -2.21 -18.44 0.63
CA GLY A 99 -3.59 -18.89 0.85
C GLY A 99 -4.61 -17.77 0.79
N PHE A 100 -4.41 -16.81 -0.12
CA PHE A 100 -5.28 -15.65 -0.36
C PHE A 100 -5.49 -14.72 0.85
N LYS A 101 -4.66 -14.82 1.88
CA LYS A 101 -4.69 -13.98 3.08
C LYS A 101 -3.45 -13.06 3.08
N GLY A 102 -3.57 -11.88 2.48
CA GLY A 102 -2.48 -10.93 2.29
C GLY A 102 -2.56 -9.68 3.16
N GLY A 103 -1.76 -8.67 2.80
CA GLY A 103 -1.63 -7.40 3.47
C GLY A 103 -2.74 -6.40 3.13
N LYS A 104 -2.46 -5.12 3.39
CA LYS A 104 -3.38 -3.99 3.15
C LYS A 104 -3.01 -3.16 1.93
N ALA A 105 -1.99 -3.60 1.21
CA ALA A 105 -1.49 -3.07 -0.06
C ALA A 105 -1.04 -1.58 -0.06
N VAL A 106 -0.85 -0.94 1.08
CA VAL A 106 -0.45 0.49 1.12
C VAL A 106 0.89 0.72 0.42
N ALA A 107 1.92 -0.05 0.75
CA ALA A 107 3.23 0.06 0.12
C ALA A 107 3.19 -0.30 -1.37
N THR A 108 2.46 -1.37 -1.74
CA THR A 108 2.31 -1.78 -3.14
C THR A 108 1.55 -0.74 -3.96
N SER A 109 0.51 -0.12 -3.38
CA SER A 109 -0.23 1.00 -3.99
C SER A 109 0.65 2.23 -4.18
N ALA A 110 1.46 2.59 -3.18
CA ALA A 110 2.46 3.65 -3.33
C ALA A 110 3.45 3.34 -4.46
N GLY A 111 3.89 2.07 -4.59
CA GLY A 111 4.76 1.64 -5.68
C GLY A 111 4.10 1.73 -7.06
N VAL A 112 2.83 1.38 -7.18
CA VAL A 112 2.06 1.53 -8.42
C VAL A 112 1.96 3.01 -8.81
N LEU A 113 1.64 3.89 -7.85
CA LEU A 113 1.60 5.33 -8.09
C LEU A 113 2.99 5.91 -8.40
N LEU A 114 4.04 5.44 -7.75
CA LEU A 114 5.41 5.85 -8.04
C LEU A 114 5.82 5.54 -9.49
N GLY A 115 5.40 4.39 -10.01
CA GLY A 115 5.66 4.00 -11.40
C GLY A 115 4.83 4.75 -12.44
N PHE A 116 3.62 5.21 -12.09
CA PHE A 116 2.67 5.82 -13.03
C PHE A 116 2.60 7.35 -12.92
N ALA A 117 2.47 7.87 -11.70
CA ALA A 117 2.30 9.29 -11.40
C ALA A 117 3.20 9.70 -10.22
N PRO A 118 4.54 9.79 -10.42
CA PRO A 118 5.50 9.94 -9.32
C PRO A 118 5.29 11.20 -8.48
N LEU A 119 4.99 12.34 -9.08
CA LEU A 119 4.76 13.59 -8.34
C LEU A 119 3.50 13.51 -7.47
N TYR A 120 2.43 12.90 -7.99
CA TYR A 120 1.22 12.67 -7.23
C TYR A 120 1.45 11.65 -6.09
N CYS A 121 2.27 10.62 -6.33
CA CYS A 121 2.71 9.71 -5.28
C CYS A 121 3.44 10.44 -4.15
N VAL A 122 4.40 11.31 -4.49
CA VAL A 122 5.15 12.13 -3.51
C VAL A 122 4.19 13.00 -2.69
N PHE A 123 3.22 13.65 -3.32
CA PHE A 123 2.19 14.42 -2.62
C PHE A 123 1.44 13.57 -1.58
N LEU A 124 0.94 12.38 -1.95
CA LEU A 124 0.25 11.49 -1.02
C LEU A 124 1.15 10.93 0.09
N LEU A 125 2.44 10.70 -0.22
CA LEU A 125 3.43 10.32 0.79
C LEU A 125 3.71 11.46 1.80
N LEU A 126 3.70 12.71 1.36
CA LEU A 126 3.80 13.86 2.27
C LEU A 126 2.57 13.98 3.18
N VAL A 127 1.37 13.79 2.64
CA VAL A 127 0.13 13.73 3.44
C VAL A 127 0.21 12.59 4.47
N PHE A 128 0.65 11.40 4.04
CA PHE A 128 0.87 10.26 4.93
C PHE A 128 1.89 10.59 6.04
N ALA A 129 3.05 11.13 5.68
CA ALA A 129 4.12 11.45 6.64
C ALA A 129 3.69 12.52 7.66
N LEU A 130 3.02 13.58 7.20
CA LEU A 130 2.47 14.61 8.09
C LEU A 130 1.45 14.01 9.06
N THR A 131 0.50 13.25 8.54
CA THR A 131 -0.52 12.59 9.38
C THR A 131 0.10 11.61 10.36
N LEU A 132 1.14 10.86 9.93
CA LEU A 132 1.88 9.94 10.79
C LEU A 132 2.60 10.68 11.92
N TYR A 133 3.24 11.80 11.62
CA TYR A 133 3.89 12.63 12.64
C TYR A 133 2.90 13.19 13.65
N LEU A 134 1.75 13.68 13.20
CA LEU A 134 0.72 14.23 14.08
C LEU A 134 0.05 13.17 14.97
N THR A 135 -0.20 11.98 14.43
CA THR A 135 -1.04 10.97 15.10
C THR A 135 -0.29 9.76 15.62
N SER A 136 0.95 9.55 15.21
CA SER A 136 1.78 8.36 15.48
C SER A 136 1.15 7.04 15.02
N MET A 137 0.15 7.07 14.10
CA MET A 137 -0.60 5.91 13.64
C MET A 137 -0.46 5.68 12.13
N ILE A 138 0.23 4.61 11.72
CA ILE A 138 0.36 4.21 10.30
C ILE A 138 -1.01 3.95 9.67
N SER A 139 -1.91 3.30 10.39
CA SER A 139 -3.24 2.97 9.90
C SER A 139 -4.10 4.20 9.60
N PHE A 140 -4.11 5.18 10.52
CA PHE A 140 -4.83 6.43 10.32
C PHE A 140 -4.24 7.22 9.14
N SER A 141 -2.92 7.30 9.06
CA SER A 141 -2.21 7.98 7.96
C SER A 141 -2.50 7.34 6.59
N SER A 142 -2.58 6.01 6.54
CA SER A 142 -2.93 5.30 5.31
C SER A 142 -4.36 5.63 4.83
N VAL A 143 -5.31 5.65 5.75
CA VAL A 143 -6.71 5.99 5.45
C VAL A 143 -6.85 7.47 5.07
N THR A 144 -6.16 8.37 5.80
CA THR A 144 -6.14 9.80 5.46
C THR A 144 -5.56 10.04 4.07
N ALA A 145 -4.43 9.43 3.73
CA ALA A 145 -3.84 9.55 2.38
C ALA A 145 -4.79 9.00 1.30
N ALA A 146 -5.51 7.90 1.57
CA ALA A 146 -6.50 7.35 0.64
C ALA A 146 -7.70 8.30 0.45
N ILE A 147 -8.22 8.90 1.52
CA ILE A 147 -9.33 9.88 1.45
C ILE A 147 -8.88 11.15 0.72
N VAL A 148 -7.70 11.69 1.06
CA VAL A 148 -7.14 12.86 0.37
C VAL A 148 -6.92 12.54 -1.11
N GLY A 149 -6.46 11.32 -1.43
CA GLY A 149 -6.36 10.85 -2.80
C GLY A 149 -7.69 10.94 -3.54
N LEU A 150 -8.80 10.47 -2.95
CA LEU A 150 -10.14 10.56 -3.56
C LEU A 150 -10.59 12.01 -3.77
N ILE A 151 -10.36 12.89 -2.80
CA ILE A 151 -10.72 14.30 -2.90
C ILE A 151 -9.91 14.98 -4.02
N THR A 152 -8.61 14.75 -4.06
CA THR A 152 -7.72 15.39 -5.02
C THR A 152 -7.89 14.86 -6.44
N LEU A 153 -8.41 13.64 -6.63
CA LEU A 153 -8.85 13.15 -7.94
C LEU A 153 -9.98 13.99 -8.57
N ALA A 154 -10.83 14.59 -7.75
CA ALA A 154 -11.89 15.47 -8.23
C ALA A 154 -11.40 16.91 -8.44
N VAL A 155 -10.44 17.38 -7.63
CA VAL A 155 -10.02 18.80 -7.60
C VAL A 155 -8.82 19.06 -8.51
N PHE A 156 -7.75 18.24 -8.44
CA PHE A 156 -6.48 18.52 -9.10
C PHE A 156 -6.56 18.56 -10.64
N PRO A 157 -7.33 17.66 -11.30
CA PRO A 157 -7.50 17.76 -12.76
C PRO A 157 -8.21 19.05 -13.20
N ALA A 158 -9.15 19.57 -12.37
CA ALA A 158 -9.89 20.79 -12.69
C ALA A 158 -9.02 22.05 -12.66
N ILE A 159 -7.95 22.03 -11.85
CA ILE A 159 -7.01 23.17 -11.69
C ILE A 159 -5.64 22.88 -12.32
N HIS A 160 -5.48 21.77 -13.03
CA HIS A 160 -4.22 21.29 -13.64
C HIS A 160 -3.04 21.25 -12.66
N PHE A 161 -3.29 20.84 -11.41
CA PHE A 161 -2.26 20.71 -10.38
C PHE A 161 -1.89 19.24 -10.18
N LEU A 162 -0.65 18.87 -10.50
CA LEU A 162 -0.10 17.49 -10.46
C LEU A 162 -0.82 16.47 -11.36
N LEU A 163 -1.96 16.80 -11.92
CA LEU A 163 -2.75 16.00 -12.86
C LEU A 163 -3.19 16.93 -13.99
N ASP A 164 -2.82 16.60 -15.24
CA ASP A 164 -3.03 17.48 -16.40
C ASP A 164 -4.49 17.55 -16.86
N GLY A 165 -5.35 16.68 -16.36
CA GLY A 165 -6.77 16.59 -16.70
C GLY A 165 -7.40 15.31 -16.16
N TYR A 166 -8.69 15.13 -16.46
CA TYR A 166 -9.42 13.93 -16.03
C TYR A 166 -9.05 12.74 -16.92
N ASP A 167 -8.42 11.72 -16.30
CA ASP A 167 -8.19 10.41 -16.89
C ASP A 167 -9.14 9.40 -16.23
N LEU A 168 -10.03 8.80 -17.00
CA LEU A 168 -11.04 7.87 -16.50
C LEU A 168 -10.42 6.59 -15.90
N ILE A 169 -9.35 6.08 -16.54
CA ILE A 169 -8.65 4.87 -16.06
C ILE A 169 -7.93 5.17 -14.75
N PHE A 170 -7.18 6.28 -14.70
CA PHE A 170 -6.50 6.72 -13.48
C PHE A 170 -7.48 6.93 -12.35
N THR A 171 -8.58 7.67 -12.59
CA THR A 171 -9.62 7.94 -11.61
C THR A 171 -10.28 6.65 -11.12
N GLY A 172 -10.64 5.74 -12.02
CA GLY A 172 -11.28 4.47 -11.66
C GLY A 172 -10.36 3.56 -10.84
N VAL A 173 -9.13 3.35 -11.31
CA VAL A 173 -8.16 2.49 -10.61
C VAL A 173 -7.81 3.06 -9.24
N LEU A 174 -7.51 4.36 -9.14
CA LEU A 174 -7.15 4.99 -7.87
C LEU A 174 -8.34 4.99 -6.89
N THR A 175 -9.56 5.15 -7.37
CA THR A 175 -10.77 5.03 -6.54
C THR A 175 -10.87 3.63 -5.95
N ILE A 176 -10.72 2.58 -6.75
CA ILE A 176 -10.78 1.20 -6.26
C ILE A 176 -9.64 0.93 -5.27
N MET A 177 -8.41 1.39 -5.56
CA MET A 177 -7.27 1.28 -4.65
C MET A 177 -7.55 1.94 -3.29
N ALA A 178 -8.06 3.18 -3.29
CA ALA A 178 -8.37 3.92 -2.08
C ALA A 178 -9.46 3.22 -1.25
N LEU A 179 -10.55 2.79 -1.89
CA LEU A 179 -11.62 2.04 -1.24
C LEU A 179 -11.13 0.72 -0.65
N LEU A 180 -10.25 0.01 -1.37
CA LEU A 180 -9.63 -1.23 -0.89
C LEU A 180 -8.76 -0.97 0.35
N ILE A 181 -7.94 0.09 0.36
CA ILE A 181 -7.15 0.49 1.52
C ILE A 181 -8.07 0.81 2.70
N ILE A 182 -9.10 1.63 2.51
CA ILE A 182 -10.04 1.99 3.58
C ILE A 182 -10.72 0.74 4.15
N PHE A 183 -11.22 -0.14 3.28
CA PHE A 183 -11.86 -1.39 3.70
C PHE A 183 -10.91 -2.29 4.50
N ARG A 184 -9.66 -2.44 4.05
CA ARG A 184 -8.63 -3.25 4.73
C ARG A 184 -8.17 -2.66 6.06
N HIS A 185 -8.59 -1.43 6.40
CA HIS A 185 -8.28 -0.76 7.67
C HIS A 185 -9.48 -0.67 8.63
N THR A 186 -10.61 -1.31 8.34
CA THR A 186 -11.82 -1.25 9.20
C THR A 186 -11.58 -1.67 10.65
N GLU A 187 -10.82 -2.75 10.87
CA GLU A 187 -10.43 -3.18 12.22
C GLU A 187 -9.56 -2.15 12.95
N ASN A 188 -8.65 -1.47 12.20
CA ASN A 188 -7.84 -0.40 12.76
C ASN A 188 -8.71 0.78 13.19
N MET A 189 -9.68 1.18 12.36
CA MET A 189 -10.62 2.26 12.69
C MET A 189 -11.42 1.90 13.96
N GLY A 190 -11.79 0.63 14.12
CA GLY A 190 -12.40 0.14 15.34
C GLY A 190 -11.48 0.29 16.57
N ARG A 191 -10.16 -0.01 16.45
CA ARG A 191 -9.18 0.20 17.53
C ARG A 191 -8.95 1.68 17.82
N ILE A 192 -8.88 2.53 16.80
CA ILE A 192 -8.74 3.98 16.96
C ILE A 192 -9.90 4.56 17.76
N ARG A 193 -11.14 4.19 17.46
CA ARG A 193 -12.33 4.63 18.20
C ARG A 193 -12.31 4.22 19.67
N ARG A 194 -11.66 3.11 20.00
CA ARG A 194 -11.48 2.64 21.38
C ARG A 194 -10.20 3.15 22.05
N HIS A 195 -9.44 4.05 21.40
CA HIS A 195 -8.12 4.54 21.84
C HIS A 195 -7.09 3.43 22.07
N GLN A 196 -7.12 2.36 21.25
CA GLN A 196 -6.30 1.15 21.38
C GLN A 196 -5.46 0.85 20.13
N GLU A 197 -5.32 1.81 19.21
CA GLU A 197 -4.52 1.58 18.01
C GLU A 197 -3.03 1.60 18.34
N ASN A 198 -2.30 0.75 17.61
CA ASN A 198 -0.85 0.64 17.76
C ASN A 198 -0.15 1.91 17.27
N LEU A 199 0.77 2.43 18.06
CA LEU A 199 1.57 3.60 17.74
C LEU A 199 2.96 3.21 17.21
N VAL A 200 3.55 4.09 16.41
CA VAL A 200 4.99 4.10 16.16
C VAL A 200 5.71 4.86 17.29
N PRO A 201 7.02 4.60 17.54
CA PRO A 201 7.76 5.19 18.68
C PRO A 201 8.17 6.66 18.44
N PHE A 202 7.48 7.38 17.55
CA PHE A 202 7.72 8.79 17.25
C PHE A 202 6.42 9.50 16.85
N GLY A 203 6.45 10.84 16.83
CA GLY A 203 5.29 11.69 16.52
C GLY A 203 4.59 12.21 17.78
N LEU A 204 3.56 13.02 17.57
CA LEU A 204 2.92 13.81 18.63
C LEU A 204 1.76 13.09 19.34
N ASN A 205 1.24 12.00 18.77
CA ASN A 205 0.05 11.28 19.29
C ASN A 205 -1.08 12.22 19.72
N LEU A 206 -1.43 13.21 18.89
CA LEU A 206 -2.48 14.20 19.20
C LEU A 206 -3.85 13.57 19.44
N THR A 207 -4.07 12.36 18.98
CA THR A 207 -5.30 11.57 19.21
C THR A 207 -5.33 10.86 20.56
N LYS A 208 -4.27 10.99 21.37
CA LYS A 208 -4.13 10.41 22.71
C LYS A 208 -4.48 8.92 22.74
N GLN A 209 -3.96 8.17 21.76
CA GLN A 209 -4.10 6.71 21.78
C GLN A 209 -3.29 6.13 22.94
N ASN A 210 -3.86 5.13 23.61
CA ASN A 210 -3.22 4.42 24.73
C ASN A 210 -3.32 2.90 24.49
N PRO A 211 -2.48 2.33 23.59
CA PRO A 211 -2.52 0.91 23.31
C PRO A 211 -2.18 0.12 24.57
N LYS A 212 -2.96 -0.93 24.85
CA LYS A 212 -2.60 -1.89 25.90
C LYS A 212 -1.22 -2.48 25.55
N LYS A 213 -0.34 -2.45 26.54
CA LYS A 213 0.99 -3.08 26.44
C LYS A 213 0.88 -4.58 26.29
#